data_e19c473087154a0b4baa6589a41216c1
#
_entry.id   e19c473087154a0b4baa6589a41216c1
#
_cell.length_a   1.000
_cell.length_b   1.000
_cell.length_c   1.000
_cell.angle_alpha   90.00
_cell.angle_beta   90.00
_cell.angle_gamma   90.00
#
_symmetry.space_group_name_H-M   'P 1'
#
loop_
_entity.id
_entity.type
_entity.pdbx_description
1 polymer ?
#
loop_
_entity_poly.entity_id
_entity_poly.type
_entity_poly.pdbx_seq_one_letter_code
_entity_poly.pdbx_strand_id
1 'polypeptide(L)'
;MSKCVVACSGGPDSMALLDQLNKQGKDIVVAHVNYKHRDTADRDENIVKDYCEKYDIPVRVCYPVHEKGNFQAWARDVRYAFFEEVAEAFDAKILYVAHQMDDVIETYLFQKNRNMICDWYGLKEKSIRHGYQIIRPLLNFTKSELQQYCNENGVSFGIDESNLTNHYTRNVIRHTQIEKMSRDEKEAWILKIQNENEVWQIKRKAIEEFFKDWNKDVDSLLDQEDAWLYLDTSYFILCIIILKKIYGRIMRSIKRECVN
;
A
#
# COMPACT_ATOMS: atom_id res chain seq x y z
N MET A 1 14.40 11.94 18.41
CA MET A 1 13.38 11.77 17.34
C MET A 1 12.85 10.35 17.44
N SER A 2 11.60 10.10 17.10
CA SER A 2 11.08 8.73 17.08
C SER A 2 11.67 7.98 15.87
N LYS A 3 12.14 6.76 16.12
CA LYS A 3 12.71 5.88 15.09
C LYS A 3 11.65 5.49 14.04
N CYS A 4 12.08 5.32 12.79
CA CYS A 4 11.21 4.87 11.71
C CYS A 4 11.83 3.70 10.95
N VAL A 5 10.98 2.80 10.44
CA VAL A 5 11.39 1.70 9.57
C VAL A 5 11.32 2.16 8.11
N VAL A 6 12.33 1.83 7.31
CA VAL A 6 12.33 2.01 5.86
C VAL A 6 12.37 0.65 5.19
N ALA A 7 11.29 0.31 4.48
CA ALA A 7 11.24 -0.89 3.65
C ALA A 7 12.09 -0.66 2.39
N CYS A 8 13.24 -1.33 2.29
CA CYS A 8 14.18 -1.13 1.20
C CYS A 8 14.43 -2.43 0.44
N SER A 9 14.16 -2.44 -0.87
CA SER A 9 14.36 -3.59 -1.74
C SER A 9 15.70 -3.58 -2.50
N GLY A 10 16.47 -2.48 -2.43
CA GLY A 10 17.68 -2.27 -3.22
C GLY A 10 17.43 -1.68 -4.62
N GLY A 11 16.17 -1.59 -5.05
CA GLY A 11 15.81 -0.93 -6.31
C GLY A 11 15.79 0.60 -6.20
N PRO A 12 15.73 1.33 -7.34
CA PRO A 12 15.92 2.79 -7.38
C PRO A 12 14.93 3.54 -6.48
N ASP A 13 13.66 3.15 -6.50
CA ASP A 13 12.62 3.83 -5.72
C ASP A 13 12.91 3.76 -4.21
N SER A 14 13.29 2.57 -3.72
CA SER A 14 13.58 2.35 -2.31
C SER A 14 14.91 2.96 -1.85
N MET A 15 15.92 2.97 -2.73
CA MET A 15 17.21 3.60 -2.45
C MET A 15 17.10 5.13 -2.47
N ALA A 16 16.32 5.71 -3.38
CA ALA A 16 16.01 7.13 -3.38
C ALA A 16 15.28 7.55 -2.10
N LEU A 17 14.28 6.75 -1.66
CA LEU A 17 13.56 7.00 -0.41
C LEU A 17 14.52 6.97 0.80
N LEU A 18 15.36 5.95 0.89
CA LEU A 18 16.31 5.79 1.97
C LEU A 18 17.27 6.99 2.07
N ASP A 19 17.83 7.41 0.92
CA ASP A 19 18.75 8.53 0.86
C ASP A 19 18.07 9.87 1.23
N GLN A 20 16.86 10.12 0.72
CA GLN A 20 16.10 11.32 1.07
C GLN A 20 15.80 11.40 2.57
N LEU A 21 15.38 10.30 3.19
CA LEU A 21 15.09 10.27 4.62
C LEU A 21 16.35 10.42 5.47
N ASN A 22 17.48 9.83 5.04
CA ASN A 22 18.77 9.98 5.68
C ASN A 22 19.25 11.44 5.64
N LYS A 23 19.17 12.09 4.48
CA LYS A 23 19.51 13.53 4.33
C LYS A 23 18.60 14.44 5.15
N GLN A 24 17.37 14.03 5.44
CA GLN A 24 16.45 14.75 6.34
C GLN A 24 16.80 14.53 7.83
N GLY A 25 17.82 13.74 8.15
CA GLY A 25 18.23 13.44 9.53
C GLY A 25 17.23 12.58 10.30
N LYS A 26 16.46 11.72 9.62
CA LYS A 26 15.56 10.78 10.29
C LYS A 26 16.35 9.70 11.02
N ASP A 27 15.86 9.28 12.18
CA ASP A 27 16.39 8.11 12.89
C ASP A 27 15.82 6.84 12.25
N ILE A 28 16.61 6.19 11.39
CA ILE A 28 16.18 5.13 10.48
C ILE A 28 16.65 3.76 10.97
N VAL A 29 15.80 2.75 10.80
CA VAL A 29 16.19 1.35 10.67
C VAL A 29 15.71 0.80 9.33
N VAL A 30 16.56 0.12 8.60
CA VAL A 30 16.22 -0.48 7.30
C VAL A 30 15.75 -1.91 7.47
N ALA A 31 14.64 -2.26 6.81
CA ALA A 31 14.12 -3.61 6.70
C ALA A 31 14.20 -4.07 5.24
N HIS A 32 15.04 -5.07 4.96
CA HIS A 32 15.23 -5.69 3.65
C HIS A 32 14.73 -7.14 3.65
N VAL A 33 14.00 -7.55 2.60
CA VAL A 33 13.56 -8.95 2.44
C VAL A 33 14.21 -9.52 1.19
N ASN A 34 15.08 -10.50 1.36
CA ASN A 34 15.73 -11.23 0.28
C ASN A 34 15.06 -12.60 0.10
N TYR A 35 14.27 -12.75 -0.96
CA TYR A 35 13.56 -14.00 -1.24
C TYR A 35 14.44 -15.10 -1.84
N LYS A 36 15.70 -14.81 -2.18
CA LYS A 36 16.61 -15.75 -2.90
C LYS A 36 15.98 -16.34 -4.18
N HIS A 37 15.06 -15.60 -4.78
CA HIS A 37 14.30 -16.06 -5.94
C HIS A 37 14.92 -15.66 -7.27
N ARG A 38 15.91 -14.76 -7.25
CA ARG A 38 16.61 -14.23 -8.43
C ARG A 38 18.11 -14.24 -8.20
N ASP A 39 18.88 -14.41 -9.24
CA ASP A 39 20.34 -14.36 -9.20
C ASP A 39 20.87 -12.99 -8.72
N THR A 40 20.08 -11.94 -8.99
CA THR A 40 20.40 -10.55 -8.57
C THR A 40 19.98 -10.20 -7.14
N ALA A 41 19.30 -11.10 -6.43
CA ALA A 41 18.78 -10.80 -5.09
C ALA A 41 19.87 -10.48 -4.07
N ASP A 42 21.01 -11.17 -4.14
CA ASP A 42 22.16 -10.93 -3.25
C ASP A 42 22.89 -9.63 -3.60
N ARG A 43 22.94 -9.25 -4.86
CA ARG A 43 23.44 -7.93 -5.29
C ARG A 43 22.60 -6.82 -4.66
N ASP A 44 21.26 -6.92 -4.74
CA ASP A 44 20.36 -5.90 -4.22
C ASP A 44 20.47 -5.78 -2.70
N GLU A 45 20.63 -6.91 -1.99
CA GLU A 45 20.92 -6.93 -0.55
C GLU A 45 22.24 -6.24 -0.21
N ASN A 46 23.32 -6.52 -0.97
CA ASN A 46 24.63 -5.89 -0.75
C ASN A 46 24.55 -4.37 -0.97
N ILE A 47 23.86 -3.89 -2.01
CA ILE A 47 23.64 -2.46 -2.24
C ILE A 47 23.01 -1.79 -1.00
N VAL A 48 21.99 -2.42 -0.41
CA VAL A 48 21.33 -1.90 0.79
C VAL A 48 22.30 -1.91 1.98
N LYS A 49 23.04 -2.99 2.20
CA LYS A 49 24.01 -3.13 3.29
C LYS A 49 25.14 -2.11 3.19
N ASP A 50 25.73 -1.96 2.00
CA ASP A 50 26.82 -1.02 1.75
C ASP A 50 26.40 0.43 2.03
N TYR A 51 25.16 0.79 1.63
CA TYR A 51 24.59 2.09 1.94
C TYR A 51 24.41 2.27 3.46
N CYS A 52 23.85 1.26 4.13
CA CYS A 52 23.60 1.30 5.56
C CYS A 52 24.92 1.37 6.37
N GLU A 53 25.94 0.63 5.97
CA GLU A 53 27.28 0.66 6.58
C GLU A 53 27.93 2.03 6.42
N LYS A 54 27.86 2.62 5.21
CA LYS A 54 28.41 3.95 4.92
C LYS A 54 27.86 5.06 5.83
N TYR A 55 26.58 4.95 6.22
CA TYR A 55 25.87 5.98 6.98
C TYR A 55 25.51 5.55 8.41
N ASP A 56 26.07 4.45 8.91
CA ASP A 56 25.82 3.88 10.25
C ASP A 56 24.33 3.68 10.55
N ILE A 57 23.58 3.16 9.55
CA ILE A 57 22.15 2.90 9.65
C ILE A 57 21.93 1.41 10.00
N PRO A 58 21.21 1.08 11.08
CA PRO A 58 20.87 -0.30 11.39
C PRO A 58 20.06 -0.96 10.26
N VAL A 59 20.45 -2.18 9.86
CA VAL A 59 19.73 -2.97 8.85
C VAL A 59 19.33 -4.33 9.43
N ARG A 60 18.11 -4.76 9.09
CA ARG A 60 17.60 -6.11 9.33
C ARG A 60 17.24 -6.76 8.00
N VAL A 61 17.65 -8.02 7.84
CA VAL A 61 17.41 -8.81 6.62
C VAL A 61 16.61 -10.06 6.97
N CYS A 62 15.58 -10.34 6.18
CA CYS A 62 14.78 -11.56 6.27
C CYS A 62 15.00 -12.43 5.02
N TYR A 63 15.11 -13.75 5.23
CA TYR A 63 15.26 -14.76 4.17
C TYR A 63 14.09 -15.74 4.24
N PRO A 64 12.91 -15.37 3.76
CA PRO A 64 11.74 -16.22 3.87
C PRO A 64 11.76 -17.34 2.83
N VAL A 65 11.23 -18.50 3.22
CA VAL A 65 11.09 -19.67 2.33
C VAL A 65 9.65 -19.80 1.88
N HIS A 66 9.42 -19.82 0.56
CA HIS A 66 8.10 -20.06 -0.01
C HIS A 66 7.91 -21.53 -0.37
N GLU A 67 6.94 -22.17 0.26
CA GLU A 67 6.70 -23.59 0.03
C GLU A 67 5.64 -23.85 -1.07
N LYS A 68 4.48 -23.20 -1.00
CA LYS A 68 3.35 -23.42 -1.94
C LYS A 68 2.41 -22.21 -2.00
N GLY A 69 1.66 -22.08 -3.10
CA GLY A 69 0.58 -21.10 -3.25
C GLY A 69 0.94 -19.90 -4.08
N ASN A 70 0.15 -18.82 -3.95
CA ASN A 70 0.37 -17.59 -4.69
C ASN A 70 1.55 -16.81 -4.09
N PHE A 71 2.69 -16.80 -4.80
CA PHE A 71 3.91 -16.13 -4.36
C PHE A 71 3.70 -14.65 -4.04
N GLN A 72 2.94 -13.90 -4.85
CA GLN A 72 2.77 -12.45 -4.63
C GLN A 72 1.99 -12.14 -3.35
N ALA A 73 0.91 -12.89 -3.09
CA ALA A 73 0.13 -12.73 -1.86
C ALA A 73 0.98 -13.09 -0.64
N TRP A 74 1.63 -14.25 -0.66
CA TRP A 74 2.53 -14.70 0.37
C TRP A 74 3.69 -13.71 0.62
N ALA A 75 4.38 -13.28 -0.43
CA ALA A 75 5.48 -12.34 -0.32
C ALA A 75 5.05 -10.99 0.27
N ARG A 76 3.81 -10.54 -0.03
CA ARG A 76 3.24 -9.35 0.58
C ARG A 76 3.04 -9.53 2.08
N ASP A 77 2.42 -10.64 2.49
CA ASP A 77 2.12 -10.90 3.90
C ASP A 77 3.40 -11.06 4.72
N VAL A 78 4.37 -11.82 4.22
CA VAL A 78 5.69 -11.99 4.85
C VAL A 78 6.43 -10.65 5.00
N ARG A 79 6.43 -9.81 3.95
CA ARG A 79 7.07 -8.49 4.04
C ARG A 79 6.48 -7.63 5.15
N TYR A 80 5.16 -7.53 5.21
CA TYR A 80 4.52 -6.70 6.21
C TYR A 80 4.67 -7.26 7.63
N ALA A 81 4.62 -8.58 7.80
CA ALA A 81 4.90 -9.21 9.09
C ALA A 81 6.33 -8.90 9.57
N PHE A 82 7.32 -9.03 8.68
CA PHE A 82 8.70 -8.70 9.01
C PHE A 82 8.91 -7.21 9.30
N PHE A 83 8.27 -6.31 8.55
CA PHE A 83 8.37 -4.88 8.83
C PHE A 83 7.75 -4.51 10.20
N GLU A 84 6.65 -5.17 10.58
CA GLU A 84 6.03 -5.02 11.90
C GLU A 84 6.95 -5.54 13.01
N GLU A 85 7.60 -6.69 12.82
CA GLU A 85 8.61 -7.25 13.74
C GLU A 85 9.79 -6.28 13.93
N VAL A 86 10.35 -5.74 12.86
CA VAL A 86 11.43 -4.75 12.93
C VAL A 86 10.95 -3.47 13.62
N ALA A 87 9.74 -3.01 13.33
CA ALA A 87 9.19 -1.81 13.95
C ALA A 87 9.00 -2.00 15.46
N GLU A 88 8.53 -3.17 15.90
CA GLU A 88 8.41 -3.51 17.32
C GLU A 88 9.79 -3.58 18.00
N ALA A 89 10.77 -4.28 17.40
CA ALA A 89 12.11 -4.44 17.94
C ALA A 89 12.86 -3.11 18.14
N PHE A 90 12.52 -2.08 17.38
CA PHE A 90 13.15 -0.76 17.44
C PHE A 90 12.24 0.34 18.02
N ASP A 91 11.09 -0.01 18.57
CA ASP A 91 10.03 0.92 19.05
C ASP A 91 9.65 2.00 18.03
N ALA A 92 9.61 1.59 16.76
CA ALA A 92 9.21 2.47 15.66
C ALA A 92 7.69 2.39 15.45
N LYS A 93 7.04 3.52 15.17
CA LYS A 93 5.60 3.59 14.88
C LYS A 93 5.32 3.97 13.43
N ILE A 94 6.36 4.28 12.67
CA ILE A 94 6.27 4.74 11.28
C ILE A 94 7.04 3.76 10.39
N LEU A 95 6.38 3.32 9.32
CA LEU A 95 6.95 2.52 8.24
C LEU A 95 6.91 3.33 6.94
N TYR A 96 8.05 3.62 6.36
CA TYR A 96 8.16 4.24 5.05
C TYR A 96 8.26 3.18 3.95
N VAL A 97 7.50 3.35 2.88
CA VAL A 97 7.45 2.45 1.72
C VAL A 97 7.55 3.25 0.42
N ALA A 98 8.44 2.84 -0.46
CA ALA A 98 8.78 3.55 -1.70
C ALA A 98 7.81 3.23 -2.86
N HIS A 99 6.51 3.30 -2.62
CA HIS A 99 5.55 3.28 -3.71
C HIS A 99 5.56 4.62 -4.44
N GLN A 100 5.49 4.59 -5.76
CA GLN A 100 5.58 5.75 -6.64
C GLN A 100 4.34 5.86 -7.56
N MET A 101 4.32 6.80 -8.48
CA MET A 101 3.17 7.15 -9.30
C MET A 101 2.59 5.96 -10.10
N ASP A 102 3.46 5.12 -10.67
CA ASP A 102 3.02 3.95 -11.43
C ASP A 102 2.29 2.93 -10.54
N ASP A 103 2.68 2.79 -9.26
CA ASP A 103 2.03 1.89 -8.32
C ASP A 103 0.61 2.36 -7.96
N VAL A 104 0.37 3.68 -7.93
CA VAL A 104 -0.96 4.26 -7.72
C VAL A 104 -1.87 3.90 -8.89
N ILE A 105 -1.40 4.16 -10.12
CA ILE A 105 -2.16 3.90 -11.35
C ILE A 105 -2.39 2.39 -11.53
N GLU A 106 -1.36 1.56 -11.32
CA GLU A 106 -1.47 0.10 -11.37
C GLU A 106 -2.53 -0.42 -10.42
N THR A 107 -2.48 0.05 -9.18
CA THR A 107 -3.43 -0.40 -8.15
C THR A 107 -4.86 0.05 -8.50
N TYR A 108 -5.04 1.27 -8.98
CA TYR A 108 -6.33 1.78 -9.43
C TYR A 108 -6.89 0.93 -10.57
N LEU A 109 -6.12 0.72 -11.64
CA LEU A 109 -6.54 -0.06 -12.80
C LEU A 109 -6.86 -1.52 -12.42
N PHE A 110 -6.04 -2.12 -11.57
CA PHE A 110 -6.29 -3.45 -11.04
C PHE A 110 -7.61 -3.54 -10.25
N GLN A 111 -7.90 -2.54 -9.40
CA GLN A 111 -9.14 -2.46 -8.64
C GLN A 111 -10.35 -2.30 -9.57
N LYS A 112 -10.26 -1.41 -10.58
CA LYS A 112 -11.33 -1.17 -11.54
C LYS A 112 -11.60 -2.37 -12.47
N ASN A 113 -10.56 -3.00 -13.00
CA ASN A 113 -10.69 -4.16 -13.87
C ASN A 113 -11.35 -5.37 -13.18
N ARG A 114 -11.32 -5.40 -11.85
CA ARG A 114 -11.96 -6.43 -11.03
C ARG A 114 -13.28 -6.00 -10.42
N ASN A 115 -13.79 -4.82 -10.81
CA ASN A 115 -14.98 -4.23 -10.21
C ASN A 115 -14.93 -4.23 -8.66
N MET A 116 -13.74 -3.99 -8.10
CA MET A 116 -13.58 -3.98 -6.65
C MET A 116 -14.21 -2.73 -6.06
N ILE A 117 -14.93 -2.92 -4.96
CA ILE A 117 -15.43 -1.83 -4.15
C ILE A 117 -14.43 -1.61 -3.01
N CYS A 118 -13.81 -0.45 -3.03
CA CYS A 118 -12.73 -0.09 -2.14
C CYS A 118 -13.09 1.15 -1.33
N ASP A 119 -12.57 1.26 -0.11
CA ASP A 119 -12.63 2.50 0.67
C ASP A 119 -11.82 3.63 0.03
N TRP A 120 -10.89 3.27 -0.85
CA TRP A 120 -10.01 4.18 -1.58
C TRP A 120 -9.48 3.49 -2.83
N TYR A 121 -9.49 4.20 -3.94
CA TYR A 121 -8.91 3.74 -5.19
C TYR A 121 -7.44 4.17 -5.32
N GLY A 122 -6.60 3.27 -5.83
CA GLY A 122 -5.14 3.47 -5.84
C GLY A 122 -4.51 3.29 -4.45
N LEU A 123 -3.49 4.10 -4.15
CA LEU A 123 -2.75 4.05 -2.89
C LEU A 123 -2.91 5.34 -2.09
N LYS A 124 -3.12 5.24 -0.79
CA LYS A 124 -3.10 6.39 0.13
C LYS A 124 -1.66 6.76 0.48
N GLU A 125 -1.36 8.06 0.56
CA GLU A 125 -0.08 8.55 1.08
C GLU A 125 0.16 8.03 2.50
N LYS A 126 -0.86 8.10 3.35
CA LYS A 126 -0.81 7.63 4.73
C LYS A 126 -1.90 6.59 4.97
N SER A 127 -1.54 5.51 5.66
CA SER A 127 -2.49 4.47 6.08
C SER A 127 -2.04 3.88 7.41
N ILE A 128 -2.95 3.21 8.12
CA ILE A 128 -2.65 2.53 9.38
C ILE A 128 -2.81 1.03 9.17
N ARG A 129 -1.86 0.25 9.66
CA ARG A 129 -1.91 -1.21 9.69
C ARG A 129 -1.40 -1.70 11.05
N HIS A 130 -2.19 -2.47 11.77
CA HIS A 130 -1.86 -3.05 13.09
C HIS A 130 -1.22 -2.06 14.08
N GLY A 131 -1.65 -0.79 14.04
CA GLY A 131 -1.13 0.27 14.92
C GLY A 131 0.08 1.03 14.37
N TYR A 132 0.69 0.59 13.27
CA TYR A 132 1.78 1.30 12.58
C TYR A 132 1.25 2.24 11.51
N GLN A 133 1.82 3.43 11.42
CA GLN A 133 1.56 4.37 10.34
C GLN A 133 2.45 4.04 9.14
N ILE A 134 1.86 3.70 8.02
CA ILE A 134 2.57 3.51 6.75
C ILE A 134 2.52 4.83 5.98
N ILE A 135 3.70 5.33 5.57
CA ILE A 135 3.86 6.58 4.81
C ILE A 135 4.51 6.26 3.46
N ARG A 136 3.95 6.84 2.39
CA ARG A 136 4.41 6.69 0.99
C ARG A 136 4.69 8.07 0.41
N PRO A 137 5.87 8.64 0.64
CA PRO A 137 6.13 10.03 0.25
C PRO A 137 6.41 10.19 -1.25
N LEU A 138 6.61 9.10 -1.99
CA LEU A 138 7.02 9.13 -3.39
C LEU A 138 5.87 8.97 -4.39
N LEU A 139 4.59 9.03 -3.97
CA LEU A 139 3.44 8.79 -4.85
C LEU A 139 3.30 9.79 -6.01
N ASN A 140 3.96 10.95 -5.93
CA ASN A 140 3.95 11.97 -6.96
C ASN A 140 5.21 11.96 -7.85
N PHE A 141 6.10 10.99 -7.67
CA PHE A 141 7.30 10.82 -8.48
C PHE A 141 7.14 9.68 -9.46
N THR A 142 7.72 9.83 -10.65
CA THR A 142 7.85 8.74 -11.63
C THR A 142 9.09 7.89 -11.32
N LYS A 143 9.12 6.67 -11.82
CA LYS A 143 10.29 5.77 -11.69
C LYS A 143 11.55 6.40 -12.30
N SER A 144 11.42 7.09 -13.44
CA SER A 144 12.56 7.76 -14.10
C SER A 144 13.16 8.88 -13.26
N GLU A 145 12.34 9.67 -12.59
CA GLU A 145 12.82 10.74 -11.69
C GLU A 145 13.56 10.17 -10.48
N LEU A 146 13.09 9.06 -9.93
CA LEU A 146 13.76 8.40 -8.81
C LEU A 146 15.10 7.77 -9.24
N GLN A 147 15.17 7.20 -10.44
CA GLN A 147 16.44 6.74 -11.02
C GLN A 147 17.40 7.91 -11.27
N GLN A 148 16.90 9.00 -11.83
CA GLN A 148 17.70 10.21 -12.04
C GLN A 148 18.22 10.76 -10.72
N TYR A 149 17.37 10.85 -9.69
CA TYR A 149 17.77 11.26 -8.35
C TYR A 149 18.93 10.40 -7.82
N CYS A 150 18.84 9.07 -7.94
CA CYS A 150 19.90 8.17 -7.49
C CYS A 150 21.21 8.44 -8.25
N ASN A 151 21.16 8.60 -9.58
CA ASN A 151 22.34 8.89 -10.40
C ASN A 151 23.00 10.20 -10.03
N GLU A 152 22.21 11.29 -9.87
CA GLU A 152 22.70 12.61 -9.52
C GLU A 152 23.32 12.69 -8.12
N ASN A 153 22.83 11.85 -7.20
CA ASN A 153 23.30 11.82 -5.81
C ASN A 153 24.32 10.70 -5.53
N GLY A 154 24.74 9.93 -6.55
CA GLY A 154 25.69 8.84 -6.39
C GLY A 154 25.16 7.70 -5.51
N VAL A 155 23.87 7.47 -5.52
CA VAL A 155 23.19 6.39 -4.76
C VAL A 155 23.13 5.14 -5.64
N SER A 156 23.82 4.07 -5.25
CA SER A 156 23.77 2.80 -5.95
C SER A 156 22.39 2.15 -5.83
N PHE A 157 21.93 1.48 -6.92
CA PHE A 157 20.68 0.73 -6.93
C PHE A 157 20.75 -0.46 -7.90
N GLY A 158 19.93 -1.47 -7.63
CA GLY A 158 19.77 -2.62 -8.51
C GLY A 158 18.68 -2.38 -9.55
N ILE A 159 18.92 -2.84 -10.78
CA ILE A 159 17.90 -2.88 -11.85
C ILE A 159 17.29 -4.28 -11.85
N ASP A 160 15.96 -4.35 -11.73
CA ASP A 160 15.23 -5.62 -11.76
C ASP A 160 14.92 -6.02 -13.20
N GLU A 161 15.66 -7.01 -13.70
CA GLU A 161 15.47 -7.57 -15.04
C GLU A 161 14.27 -8.55 -15.11
N SER A 162 13.78 -9.04 -13.98
CA SER A 162 12.66 -10.01 -13.92
C SER A 162 11.29 -9.40 -14.20
N ASN A 163 11.17 -8.08 -14.27
CA ASN A 163 9.95 -7.38 -14.70
C ASN A 163 9.51 -7.72 -16.14
N LEU A 164 10.32 -8.46 -16.89
CA LEU A 164 10.02 -8.85 -18.27
C LEU A 164 9.04 -10.02 -18.41
N THR A 165 8.64 -10.68 -17.32
CA THR A 165 7.72 -11.82 -17.38
C THR A 165 6.26 -11.42 -17.15
N ASN A 166 5.42 -11.61 -18.19
CA ASN A 166 3.98 -11.27 -18.21
C ASN A 166 3.08 -12.26 -17.44
N HIS A 167 3.58 -13.00 -16.46
CA HIS A 167 2.80 -14.04 -15.78
C HIS A 167 1.72 -13.52 -14.81
N TYR A 168 1.70 -12.23 -14.48
CA TYR A 168 0.77 -11.66 -13.52
C TYR A 168 -0.03 -10.49 -14.09
N THR A 169 -1.32 -10.43 -13.80
CA THR A 169 -2.24 -9.38 -14.28
C THR A 169 -1.72 -7.94 -14.01
N ARG A 170 -1.02 -7.71 -12.90
CA ARG A 170 -0.43 -6.42 -12.58
C ARG A 170 0.75 -6.08 -13.48
N ASN A 171 1.62 -7.04 -13.79
CA ASN A 171 2.73 -6.83 -14.72
C ASN A 171 2.22 -6.51 -16.13
N VAL A 172 1.15 -7.18 -16.56
CA VAL A 172 0.50 -6.87 -17.86
C VAL A 172 0.04 -5.41 -17.88
N ILE A 173 -0.70 -4.94 -16.88
CA ILE A 173 -1.15 -3.55 -16.80
C ILE A 173 0.05 -2.60 -16.85
N ARG A 174 1.09 -2.86 -16.06
CA ARG A 174 2.30 -2.04 -16.00
C ARG A 174 2.97 -1.90 -17.37
N HIS A 175 3.29 -3.01 -18.00
CA HIS A 175 4.04 -3.02 -19.28
C HIS A 175 3.21 -2.54 -20.48
N THR A 176 1.92 -2.89 -20.53
CA THR A 176 1.09 -2.55 -21.69
C THR A 176 0.56 -1.12 -21.66
N GLN A 177 0.34 -0.57 -20.47
CA GLN A 177 -0.35 0.71 -20.31
C GLN A 177 0.54 1.76 -19.66
N ILE A 178 1.16 1.49 -18.49
CA ILE A 178 1.74 2.52 -17.64
C ILE A 178 3.15 2.94 -18.09
N GLU A 179 4.00 1.99 -18.46
CA GLU A 179 5.40 2.28 -18.85
C GLU A 179 5.52 3.14 -20.10
N LYS A 180 4.47 3.15 -20.93
CA LYS A 180 4.41 3.94 -22.18
C LYS A 180 3.87 5.36 -21.94
N MET A 181 3.31 5.64 -20.78
CA MET A 181 2.75 6.95 -20.46
C MET A 181 3.85 7.98 -20.23
N SER A 182 3.66 9.16 -20.80
CA SER A 182 4.43 10.35 -20.45
C SER A 182 4.16 10.77 -19.00
N ARG A 183 4.98 11.67 -18.46
CA ARG A 183 4.75 12.26 -17.14
C ARG A 183 3.39 12.93 -17.05
N ASP A 184 3.04 13.75 -18.05
CA ASP A 184 1.78 14.51 -18.08
C ASP A 184 0.57 13.57 -18.09
N GLU A 185 0.63 12.44 -18.82
CA GLU A 185 -0.40 11.43 -18.83
C GLU A 185 -0.54 10.76 -17.45
N LYS A 186 0.56 10.46 -16.77
CA LYS A 186 0.54 9.92 -15.42
C LYS A 186 -0.04 10.91 -14.41
N GLU A 187 0.32 12.17 -14.50
CA GLU A 187 -0.26 13.24 -13.65
C GLU A 187 -1.77 13.39 -13.88
N ALA A 188 -2.22 13.33 -15.13
CA ALA A 188 -3.65 13.32 -15.45
C ALA A 188 -4.39 12.13 -14.82
N TRP A 189 -3.76 10.94 -14.80
CA TRP A 189 -4.29 9.78 -14.09
C TRP A 189 -4.36 9.98 -12.58
N ILE A 190 -3.30 10.52 -11.96
CA ILE A 190 -3.29 10.82 -10.52
C ILE A 190 -4.41 11.79 -10.17
N LEU A 191 -4.58 12.87 -10.93
CA LEU A 191 -5.66 13.84 -10.72
C LEU A 191 -7.05 13.18 -10.85
N LYS A 192 -7.25 12.35 -11.88
CA LYS A 192 -8.50 11.58 -12.05
C LYS A 192 -8.79 10.69 -10.84
N ILE A 193 -7.78 9.97 -10.34
CA ILE A 193 -7.91 9.08 -9.18
C ILE A 193 -8.24 9.88 -7.91
N GLN A 194 -7.60 11.04 -7.72
CA GLN A 194 -7.87 11.92 -6.59
C GLN A 194 -9.31 12.44 -6.61
N ASN A 195 -9.75 12.98 -7.75
CA ASN A 195 -11.14 13.48 -7.92
C ASN A 195 -12.17 12.38 -7.69
N GLU A 196 -11.93 11.16 -8.19
CA GLU A 196 -12.82 10.04 -7.97
C GLU A 196 -12.89 9.65 -6.48
N ASN A 197 -11.75 9.65 -5.80
CA ASN A 197 -11.71 9.38 -4.36
C ASN A 197 -12.42 10.46 -3.54
N GLU A 198 -12.28 11.74 -3.90
CA GLU A 198 -12.99 12.85 -3.24
C GLU A 198 -14.50 12.68 -3.34
N VAL A 199 -15.02 12.46 -4.57
CA VAL A 199 -16.44 12.19 -4.78
C VAL A 199 -16.90 10.96 -4.00
N TRP A 200 -16.08 9.91 -3.98
CA TRP A 200 -16.38 8.70 -3.24
C TRP A 200 -16.41 8.91 -1.71
N GLN A 201 -15.50 9.70 -1.16
CA GLN A 201 -15.49 10.03 0.28
C GLN A 201 -16.70 10.88 0.68
N ILE A 202 -17.13 11.84 -0.16
CA ILE A 202 -18.33 12.64 0.08
C ILE A 202 -19.57 11.72 0.14
N LYS A 203 -19.72 10.85 -0.86
CA LYS A 203 -20.82 9.89 -0.91
C LYS A 203 -20.83 8.96 0.31
N ARG A 204 -19.65 8.43 0.66
CA ARG A 204 -19.48 7.57 1.82
C ARG A 204 -19.86 8.27 3.13
N LYS A 205 -19.41 9.52 3.30
CA LYS A 205 -19.74 10.30 4.49
C LYS A 205 -21.24 10.54 4.62
N ALA A 206 -21.91 10.90 3.52
CA ALA A 206 -23.36 11.07 3.51
C ALA A 206 -24.09 9.79 3.93
N ILE A 207 -23.64 8.63 3.44
CA ILE A 207 -24.20 7.33 3.82
C ILE A 207 -23.91 7.01 5.30
N GLU A 208 -22.68 7.25 5.79
CA GLU A 208 -22.33 7.04 7.20
C GLU A 208 -23.17 7.94 8.12
N GLU A 209 -23.45 9.18 7.71
CA GLU A 209 -24.34 10.10 8.45
C GLU A 209 -25.78 9.62 8.42
N PHE A 210 -26.31 9.20 7.28
CA PHE A 210 -27.66 8.63 7.15
C PHE A 210 -27.86 7.42 8.09
N PHE A 211 -26.85 6.57 8.25
CA PHE A 211 -26.92 5.40 9.10
C PHE A 211 -26.50 5.66 10.57
N LYS A 212 -26.00 6.84 10.90
CA LYS A 212 -25.51 7.16 12.26
C LYS A 212 -26.64 7.20 13.29
N ASP A 213 -27.78 7.74 12.90
CA ASP A 213 -28.96 7.87 13.78
C ASP A 213 -29.80 6.60 13.79
N TRP A 214 -29.34 5.58 13.08
CA TRP A 214 -30.05 4.34 12.93
C TRP A 214 -29.64 3.30 13.97
N ASN A 215 -30.33 3.35 15.10
CA ASN A 215 -30.23 2.37 16.19
C ASN A 215 -31.35 1.30 16.08
N LYS A 216 -31.96 1.14 14.89
CA LYS A 216 -33.15 0.34 14.71
C LYS A 216 -32.89 -0.92 13.90
N ASP A 217 -33.74 -1.88 14.14
CA ASP A 217 -33.84 -3.18 13.50
C ASP A 217 -33.81 -3.11 11.96
N VAL A 218 -33.17 -4.09 11.33
CA VAL A 218 -33.02 -4.19 9.87
C VAL A 218 -34.35 -4.17 9.14
N ASP A 219 -35.40 -4.71 9.77
CA ASP A 219 -36.76 -4.73 9.22
C ASP A 219 -37.38 -3.32 9.09
N SER A 220 -37.02 -2.39 9.96
CA SER A 220 -37.47 -0.98 9.86
C SER A 220 -36.79 -0.20 8.74
N LEU A 221 -35.74 -0.75 8.11
CA LEU A 221 -35.03 -0.24 6.94
C LEU A 221 -35.87 -0.37 5.67
N LEU A 222 -36.50 -1.53 5.54
CA LEU A 222 -37.20 -1.91 4.32
C LEU A 222 -38.55 -1.18 4.21
N ASP A 223 -39.04 -0.64 5.33
CA ASP A 223 -40.36 0.05 5.39
C ASP A 223 -40.29 1.56 5.10
N GLN A 224 -39.09 2.13 4.85
CA GLN A 224 -38.99 3.56 4.49
C GLN A 224 -38.93 3.72 2.98
N GLU A 225 -39.96 4.36 2.40
CA GLU A 225 -40.06 4.66 0.96
C GLU A 225 -38.80 5.37 0.42
N ASP A 226 -38.15 6.18 1.22
CA ASP A 226 -36.92 6.92 0.84
C ASP A 226 -35.65 6.03 0.79
N ALA A 227 -35.64 4.86 1.43
CA ALA A 227 -34.50 3.95 1.40
C ALA A 227 -34.22 3.42 -0.01
N TRP A 228 -35.25 3.29 -0.84
CA TRP A 228 -35.15 2.80 -2.22
C TRP A 228 -34.59 3.83 -3.20
N LEU A 229 -34.76 5.13 -2.93
CA LEU A 229 -34.23 6.22 -3.77
C LEU A 229 -32.69 6.36 -3.69
N TYR A 230 -32.08 5.84 -2.64
CA TYR A 230 -30.61 5.81 -2.47
C TYR A 230 -29.96 4.52 -2.96
N LEU A 231 -30.74 3.56 -3.46
CA LEU A 231 -30.29 2.24 -3.93
C LEU A 231 -30.04 2.19 -5.43
N ASP A 232 -29.35 3.18 -5.99
CA ASP A 232 -28.56 2.91 -7.19
C ASP A 232 -27.57 1.78 -6.88
N THR A 233 -27.30 0.90 -7.84
CA THR A 233 -26.51 -0.34 -7.66
C THR A 233 -25.20 -0.12 -6.94
N SER A 234 -24.58 1.07 -7.07
CA SER A 234 -23.38 1.49 -6.37
C SER A 234 -23.58 1.67 -4.87
N TYR A 235 -24.77 2.11 -4.45
CA TYR A 235 -25.11 2.32 -3.03
C TYR A 235 -25.50 1.01 -2.34
N PHE A 236 -26.18 0.12 -3.04
CA PHE A 236 -26.54 -1.20 -2.50
C PHE A 236 -25.32 -1.98 -2.03
N ILE A 237 -24.26 -1.94 -2.81
CA ILE A 237 -23.01 -2.64 -2.49
C ILE A 237 -22.29 -1.97 -1.31
N LEU A 238 -22.35 -0.64 -1.18
CA LEU A 238 -21.79 0.08 -0.05
C LEU A 238 -22.59 -0.20 1.23
N CYS A 239 -23.91 -0.26 1.15
CA CYS A 239 -24.78 -0.69 2.25
C CYS A 239 -24.41 -2.11 2.72
N ILE A 240 -24.16 -3.06 1.81
CA ILE A 240 -23.71 -4.42 2.17
C ILE A 240 -22.37 -4.39 2.91
N ILE A 241 -21.43 -3.54 2.52
CA ILE A 241 -20.12 -3.42 3.20
C ILE A 241 -20.30 -2.84 4.60
N ILE A 242 -21.13 -1.82 4.76
CA ILE A 242 -21.43 -1.21 6.06
C ILE A 242 -22.16 -2.22 6.94
N LEU A 243 -23.17 -2.90 6.42
CA LEU A 243 -23.90 -3.95 7.14
C LEU A 243 -22.97 -5.11 7.53
N LYS A 244 -22.06 -5.56 6.69
CA LYS A 244 -21.05 -6.57 7.05
C LYS A 244 -20.10 -6.09 8.15
N LYS A 245 -19.72 -4.81 8.18
CA LYS A 245 -18.91 -4.22 9.27
C LYS A 245 -19.69 -4.14 10.58
N ILE A 246 -20.97 -3.73 10.51
CA ILE A 246 -21.87 -3.65 11.66
C ILE A 246 -22.15 -5.07 12.19
N TYR A 247 -22.53 -6.00 11.33
CA TYR A 247 -22.77 -7.40 11.68
C TYR A 247 -21.52 -8.05 12.26
N GLY A 248 -20.36 -7.81 11.68
CA GLY A 248 -19.09 -8.29 12.23
C GLY A 248 -18.72 -7.69 13.59
N ARG A 249 -19.19 -6.48 13.94
CA ARG A 249 -19.06 -5.89 15.30
C ARG A 249 -20.03 -6.56 16.28
N ILE A 250 -21.28 -6.72 15.87
CA ILE A 250 -22.33 -7.37 16.68
C ILE A 250 -21.93 -8.79 17.00
N MET A 251 -21.49 -9.57 16.00
CA MET A 251 -21.05 -10.96 16.20
C MET A 251 -19.81 -11.09 17.11
N ARG A 252 -18.93 -10.10 17.11
CA ARG A 252 -17.79 -10.05 18.06
C ARG A 252 -18.25 -9.68 19.48
N SER A 253 -19.27 -8.83 19.64
CA SER A 253 -19.85 -8.51 20.93
C SER A 253 -20.55 -9.73 21.55
N ILE A 254 -21.39 -10.39 20.76
CA ILE A 254 -22.10 -11.63 21.20
C ILE A 254 -21.08 -12.73 21.58
N LYS A 255 -20.00 -12.93 20.80
CA LYS A 255 -18.97 -13.90 21.18
C LYS A 255 -18.23 -13.53 22.47
N ARG A 256 -18.12 -12.26 22.85
CA ARG A 256 -17.53 -11.84 24.13
C ARG A 256 -18.47 -12.06 25.31
N GLU A 257 -19.77 -11.93 25.09
CA GLU A 257 -20.77 -12.16 26.15
C GLU A 257 -21.07 -13.65 26.37
N CYS A 258 -20.83 -14.52 25.38
CA CYS A 258 -21.01 -15.97 25.52
C CYS A 258 -19.79 -16.71 26.09
N VAL A 259 -18.68 -16.02 26.36
CA VAL A 259 -17.43 -16.61 26.92
C VAL A 259 -17.19 -16.18 28.37
N ASN A 260 -18.06 -15.35 28.93
CA ASN A 260 -18.15 -15.04 30.37
C ASN A 260 -19.35 -15.75 30.97
#